data_7b46a854e2817a026bdd1e3cfe73df9b
#
_entry.id   7b46a854e2817a026bdd1e3cfe73df9b
#
_cell.length_a   1.000
_cell.length_b   1.000
_cell.length_c   1.000
_cell.angle_alpha   90.00
_cell.angle_beta   90.00
_cell.angle_gamma   90.00
#
_symmetry.space_group_name_H-M   'P 1'
#
loop_
_entity.id
_entity.type
_entity.pdbx_description
1 polymer ?
#
loop_
_entity_poly.entity_id
_entity_poly.type
_entity_poly.pdbx_seq_one_letter_code
_entity_poly.pdbx_strand_id
1 'polypeptide(L)'
;MFEEKLKKIVDRFEFLEKEMQGHLDRNKLEEYSKEYSELKDVIDIIVEFFSVSKEIQETSLLLEDKEFAGLAESELLKLNSKKDFIEQDLKLWLIPKDINDERSVIIEIRAGTGGDEASLFALDLFKMYQRFADQNNWKIDIIEE
;
A
#
# COMPACT_ATOMS: atom_id res chain seq x y z
N MET A 1 13.18 -5.11 -15.14
CA MET A 1 11.80 -5.65 -14.91
C MET A 1 11.08 -4.98 -13.72
N PHE A 2 11.65 -4.91 -12.48
CA PHE A 2 11.01 -4.23 -11.33
C PHE A 2 10.95 -2.70 -11.52
N GLU A 3 12.10 -2.06 -11.76
CA GLU A 3 12.19 -0.61 -11.99
C GLU A 3 11.36 -0.13 -13.19
N GLU A 4 11.23 -0.94 -14.23
CA GLU A 4 10.37 -0.61 -15.38
C GLU A 4 8.88 -0.57 -15.01
N LYS A 5 8.46 -1.43 -14.07
CA LYS A 5 7.09 -1.36 -13.54
C LYS A 5 6.89 -0.07 -12.75
N LEU A 6 7.85 0.29 -11.91
CA LEU A 6 7.78 1.53 -11.13
C LEU A 6 7.74 2.76 -12.05
N LYS A 7 8.55 2.81 -13.10
CA LYS A 7 8.50 3.90 -14.09
C LYS A 7 7.13 4.02 -14.75
N LYS A 8 6.53 2.89 -15.14
CA LYS A 8 5.17 2.91 -15.73
C LYS A 8 4.12 3.46 -14.76
N ILE A 9 4.27 3.22 -13.45
CA ILE A 9 3.37 3.78 -12.43
C ILE A 9 3.55 5.29 -12.36
N VAL A 10 4.79 5.79 -12.36
CA VAL A 10 5.08 7.23 -12.39
C VAL A 10 4.50 7.86 -13.65
N ASP A 11 4.80 7.30 -14.84
CA ASP A 11 4.28 7.79 -16.12
C ASP A 11 2.74 7.84 -16.12
N ARG A 12 2.09 6.81 -15.52
CA ARG A 12 0.63 6.76 -15.42
C ARG A 12 0.08 7.82 -14.48
N PHE A 13 0.74 8.02 -13.34
CA PHE A 13 0.36 9.06 -12.39
C PHE A 13 0.44 10.46 -12.99
N GLU A 14 1.56 10.78 -13.68
CA GLU A 14 1.73 12.04 -14.38
C GLU A 14 0.71 12.25 -15.50
N PHE A 15 0.40 11.17 -16.23
CA PHE A 15 -0.65 11.18 -17.24
C PHE A 15 -2.02 11.54 -16.63
N LEU A 16 -2.40 10.88 -15.53
CA LEU A 16 -3.67 11.15 -14.84
C LEU A 16 -3.73 12.61 -14.33
N GLU A 17 -2.65 13.10 -13.73
CA GLU A 17 -2.56 14.47 -13.25
C GLU A 17 -2.79 15.49 -14.37
N LYS A 18 -2.18 15.24 -15.52
CA LYS A 18 -2.33 16.10 -16.70
C LYS A 18 -3.75 16.05 -17.29
N GLU A 19 -4.32 14.85 -17.41
CA GLU A 19 -5.66 14.68 -17.95
C GLU A 19 -6.73 15.31 -17.05
N MET A 20 -6.57 15.20 -15.72
CA MET A 20 -7.50 15.78 -14.75
C MET A 20 -7.51 17.32 -14.75
N GLN A 21 -6.50 17.98 -15.30
CA GLN A 21 -6.49 19.43 -15.52
C GLN A 21 -7.30 19.84 -16.74
N GLY A 22 -7.69 18.89 -17.60
CA GLY A 22 -8.48 19.12 -18.80
C GLY A 22 -9.99 19.03 -18.56
N HIS A 23 -10.76 19.16 -19.66
CA HIS A 23 -12.21 18.96 -19.63
C HIS A 23 -12.51 17.47 -19.85
N LEU A 24 -12.73 16.77 -18.72
CA LEU A 24 -13.11 15.36 -18.74
C LEU A 24 -14.63 15.20 -18.60
N ASP A 25 -15.16 14.16 -19.23
CA ASP A 25 -16.50 13.65 -18.95
C ASP A 25 -16.57 13.13 -17.49
N ARG A 26 -17.76 13.27 -16.87
CA ARG A 26 -17.97 12.92 -15.45
C ARG A 26 -17.53 11.50 -15.11
N ASN A 27 -17.84 10.55 -15.96
CA ASN A 27 -17.50 9.13 -15.73
C ASN A 27 -15.97 8.91 -15.74
N LYS A 28 -15.28 9.54 -16.70
CA LYS A 28 -13.81 9.49 -16.78
C LYS A 28 -13.14 10.21 -15.63
N LEU A 29 -13.71 11.32 -15.19
CA LEU A 29 -13.19 12.06 -14.05
C LEU A 29 -13.26 11.22 -12.76
N GLU A 30 -14.36 10.50 -12.55
CA GLU A 30 -14.54 9.62 -11.40
C GLU A 30 -13.54 8.45 -11.44
N GLU A 31 -13.40 7.79 -12.60
CA GLU A 31 -12.43 6.71 -12.80
C GLU A 31 -10.98 7.19 -12.55
N TYR A 32 -10.59 8.31 -13.17
CA TYR A 32 -9.23 8.84 -13.04
C TYR A 32 -8.93 9.35 -11.64
N SER A 33 -9.92 9.94 -10.94
CA SER A 33 -9.75 10.39 -9.56
C SER A 33 -9.54 9.22 -8.61
N LYS A 34 -10.23 8.10 -8.82
CA LYS A 34 -10.03 6.88 -8.03
C LYS A 34 -8.62 6.33 -8.24
N GLU A 35 -8.22 6.14 -9.50
CA GLU A 35 -6.89 5.62 -9.84
C GLU A 35 -5.77 6.56 -9.35
N TYR A 36 -5.93 7.86 -9.52
CA TYR A 36 -4.98 8.86 -9.03
C TYR A 36 -4.80 8.78 -7.51
N SER A 37 -5.91 8.66 -6.76
CA SER A 37 -5.87 8.53 -5.32
C SER A 37 -5.13 7.25 -4.87
N GLU A 38 -5.35 6.14 -5.55
CA GLU A 38 -4.67 4.87 -5.26
C GLU A 38 -3.16 4.95 -5.55
N LEU A 39 -2.78 5.59 -6.66
CA LEU A 39 -1.37 5.75 -7.03
C LEU A 39 -0.65 6.76 -6.14
N LYS A 40 -1.34 7.78 -5.65
CA LYS A 40 -0.77 8.83 -4.82
C LYS A 40 -0.10 8.29 -3.55
N ASP A 41 -0.67 7.25 -2.96
CA ASP A 41 -0.14 6.66 -1.72
C ASP A 41 1.24 6.03 -1.91
N VAL A 42 1.58 5.61 -3.13
CA VAL A 42 2.84 4.92 -3.42
C VAL A 42 3.84 5.78 -4.20
N ILE A 43 3.38 6.85 -4.84
CA ILE A 43 4.24 7.66 -5.73
C ILE A 43 5.44 8.24 -4.98
N ASP A 44 5.25 8.73 -3.75
CA ASP A 44 6.30 9.31 -2.94
C ASP A 44 7.37 8.25 -2.60
N ILE A 45 6.96 7.01 -2.33
CA ILE A 45 7.85 5.88 -2.04
C ILE A 45 8.65 5.51 -3.31
N ILE A 46 8.01 5.55 -4.49
CA ILE A 46 8.68 5.28 -5.77
C ILE A 46 9.71 6.36 -6.09
N VAL A 47 9.37 7.62 -5.87
CA VAL A 47 10.30 8.76 -6.07
C VAL A 47 11.50 8.62 -5.13
N GLU A 48 11.26 8.27 -3.86
CA GLU A 48 12.34 8.03 -2.89
C GLU A 48 13.24 6.86 -3.33
N PHE A 49 12.66 5.76 -3.84
CA PHE A 49 13.42 4.62 -4.38
C PHE A 49 14.38 5.04 -5.49
N PHE A 50 13.91 5.86 -6.44
CA PHE A 50 14.76 6.35 -7.53
C PHE A 50 15.81 7.34 -7.03
N SER A 51 15.48 8.21 -6.06
CA SER A 51 16.45 9.12 -5.44
C SER A 51 17.57 8.35 -4.77
N VAL A 52 17.24 7.38 -3.90
CA VAL A 52 18.23 6.53 -3.21
C VAL A 52 19.07 5.73 -4.21
N SER A 53 18.44 5.21 -5.28
CA SER A 53 19.17 4.49 -6.33
C SER A 53 20.17 5.36 -7.06
N LYS A 54 19.84 6.63 -7.29
CA LYS A 54 20.72 7.62 -7.88
C LYS A 54 21.87 7.98 -6.92
N GLU A 55 21.57 8.22 -5.64
CA GLU A 55 22.57 8.49 -4.61
C GLU A 55 23.59 7.34 -4.48
N ILE A 56 23.14 6.09 -4.56
CA ILE A 56 24.04 4.91 -4.59
C ILE A 56 24.98 4.97 -5.78
N GLN A 57 24.48 5.31 -6.98
CA GLN A 57 25.31 5.43 -8.16
C GLN A 57 26.36 6.56 -8.03
N GLU A 58 25.95 7.72 -7.54
CA GLU A 58 26.83 8.86 -7.34
C GLU A 58 27.88 8.57 -6.26
N THR A 59 27.47 7.97 -5.13
CA THR A 59 28.39 7.60 -4.04
C THR A 59 29.38 6.51 -4.47
N SER A 60 28.95 5.57 -5.34
CA SER A 60 29.82 4.52 -5.84
C SER A 60 30.99 5.05 -6.66
N LEU A 61 30.84 6.18 -7.34
CA LEU A 61 31.93 6.83 -8.08
C LEU A 61 33.03 7.38 -7.15
N LEU A 62 32.66 7.74 -5.91
CA LEU A 62 33.62 8.23 -4.91
C LEU A 62 34.52 7.14 -4.34
N LEU A 63 34.21 5.86 -4.57
CA LEU A 63 35.09 4.75 -4.18
C LEU A 63 36.45 4.75 -4.93
N GLU A 64 36.49 5.38 -6.10
CA GLU A 64 37.75 5.49 -6.89
C GLU A 64 38.75 6.49 -6.27
N ASP A 65 38.24 7.40 -5.42
CA ASP A 65 39.06 8.38 -4.73
C ASP A 65 39.48 7.84 -3.34
N LYS A 66 40.81 7.62 -3.18
CA LYS A 66 41.37 7.07 -1.94
C LYS A 66 41.07 7.90 -0.68
N GLU A 67 40.83 9.20 -0.84
CA GLU A 67 40.56 10.11 0.27
C GLU A 67 39.10 9.92 0.78
N PHE A 68 38.17 9.61 -0.12
CA PHE A 68 36.76 9.48 0.17
C PHE A 68 36.26 8.04 0.27
N ALA A 69 37.03 7.05 -0.16
CA ALA A 69 36.63 5.65 -0.23
C ALA A 69 36.02 5.11 1.06
N GLY A 70 36.63 5.38 2.24
CA GLY A 70 36.15 4.87 3.50
C GLY A 70 34.82 5.51 3.94
N LEU A 71 34.60 6.78 3.61
CA LEU A 71 33.31 7.45 3.84
C LEU A 71 32.25 6.93 2.88
N ALA A 72 32.59 6.78 1.61
CA ALA A 72 31.73 6.26 0.56
C ALA A 72 31.27 4.83 0.88
N GLU A 73 32.15 3.94 1.35
CA GLU A 73 31.77 2.58 1.77
C GLU A 73 30.72 2.60 2.90
N SER A 74 30.94 3.42 3.92
CA SER A 74 30.02 3.51 5.05
C SER A 74 28.65 4.06 4.64
N GLU A 75 28.62 5.02 3.72
CA GLU A 75 27.39 5.60 3.22
C GLU A 75 26.64 4.64 2.29
N LEU A 76 27.36 3.92 1.42
CA LEU A 76 26.78 2.88 0.57
C LEU A 76 26.08 1.78 1.37
N LEU A 77 26.63 1.38 2.52
CA LEU A 77 25.97 0.40 3.39
C LEU A 77 24.61 0.89 3.89
N LYS A 78 24.53 2.17 4.29
CA LYS A 78 23.27 2.76 4.75
C LYS A 78 22.26 2.91 3.62
N LEU A 79 22.70 3.42 2.47
CA LEU A 79 21.87 3.63 1.29
C LEU A 79 21.32 2.30 0.75
N ASN A 80 22.15 1.25 0.70
CA ASN A 80 21.69 -0.08 0.28
C ASN A 80 20.66 -0.64 1.26
N SER A 81 20.88 -0.54 2.58
CA SER A 81 19.90 -0.97 3.58
C SER A 81 18.59 -0.21 3.45
N LYS A 82 18.66 1.11 3.19
CA LYS A 82 17.46 1.94 2.95
C LYS A 82 16.74 1.52 1.67
N LYS A 83 17.49 1.28 0.59
CA LYS A 83 16.92 0.79 -0.68
C LYS A 83 16.20 -0.54 -0.51
N ASP A 84 16.80 -1.49 0.19
CA ASP A 84 16.21 -2.80 0.44
C ASP A 84 14.89 -2.69 1.21
N PHE A 85 14.83 -1.81 2.20
CA PHE A 85 13.60 -1.55 2.96
C PHE A 85 12.49 -0.99 2.06
N ILE A 86 12.80 0.06 1.29
CA ILE A 86 11.85 0.68 0.36
C ILE A 86 11.39 -0.35 -0.70
N GLU A 87 12.29 -1.18 -1.20
CA GLU A 87 11.98 -2.21 -2.18
C GLU A 87 11.01 -3.27 -1.64
N GLN A 88 11.13 -3.64 -0.36
CA GLN A 88 10.19 -4.55 0.29
C GLN A 88 8.79 -3.93 0.38
N ASP A 89 8.69 -2.68 0.80
CA ASP A 89 7.41 -1.97 0.88
C ASP A 89 6.74 -1.85 -0.51
N LEU A 90 7.53 -1.50 -1.53
CA LEU A 90 7.03 -1.44 -2.91
C LEU A 90 6.59 -2.80 -3.44
N LYS A 91 7.30 -3.88 -3.09
CA LYS A 91 6.87 -5.25 -3.47
C LYS A 91 5.54 -5.63 -2.83
N LEU A 92 5.32 -5.26 -1.56
CA LEU A 92 4.04 -5.48 -0.87
C LEU A 92 2.91 -4.70 -1.55
N TRP A 93 3.16 -3.44 -1.91
CA TRP A 93 2.17 -2.63 -2.60
C TRP A 93 1.83 -3.15 -4.01
N LEU A 94 2.81 -3.74 -4.72
CA LEU A 94 2.62 -4.31 -6.05
C LEU A 94 1.87 -5.66 -6.05
N ILE A 95 1.58 -6.24 -4.89
CA ILE A 95 0.71 -7.42 -4.81
C ILE A 95 -0.69 -7.00 -5.22
N PRO A 96 -1.31 -7.68 -6.22
CA PRO A 96 -2.67 -7.37 -6.60
C PRO A 96 -3.60 -7.48 -5.39
N LYS A 97 -4.36 -6.44 -5.12
CA LYS A 97 -5.43 -6.50 -4.12
C LYS A 97 -6.48 -7.51 -4.58
N ASP A 98 -6.98 -8.33 -3.66
CA ASP A 98 -8.11 -9.19 -3.97
C ASP A 98 -9.35 -8.31 -4.22
N ILE A 99 -10.04 -8.56 -5.32
CA ILE A 99 -11.29 -7.84 -5.68
C ILE A 99 -12.35 -7.99 -4.56
N ASN A 100 -12.24 -9.05 -3.77
CA ASN A 100 -13.14 -9.30 -2.65
C ASN A 100 -12.83 -8.45 -1.41
N ASP A 101 -11.62 -7.88 -1.28
CA ASP A 101 -11.24 -7.05 -0.13
C ASP A 101 -12.04 -5.75 -0.05
N GLU A 102 -12.57 -5.27 -1.18
CA GLU A 102 -13.43 -4.08 -1.24
C GLU A 102 -14.93 -4.40 -1.06
N ARG A 103 -15.30 -5.69 -0.92
CA ARG A 103 -16.70 -6.09 -0.83
C ARG A 103 -17.18 -6.14 0.61
N SER A 104 -18.46 -5.76 0.78
CA SER A 104 -19.18 -6.02 2.04
C SER A 104 -19.32 -7.53 2.25
N VAL A 105 -19.20 -7.97 3.49
CA VAL A 105 -19.40 -9.36 3.89
C VAL A 105 -20.60 -9.48 4.84
N ILE A 106 -21.27 -10.60 4.78
CA ILE A 106 -22.33 -10.97 5.74
C ILE A 106 -21.75 -12.06 6.64
N ILE A 107 -21.77 -11.80 7.94
CA ILE A 107 -21.35 -12.78 8.94
C ILE A 107 -22.60 -13.27 9.66
N GLU A 108 -22.84 -14.56 9.65
CA GLU A 108 -23.90 -15.21 10.41
C GLU A 108 -23.29 -15.98 11.58
N ILE A 109 -23.74 -15.68 12.80
CA ILE A 109 -23.30 -16.34 14.02
C ILE A 109 -24.51 -17.00 14.64
N ARG A 110 -24.47 -18.31 14.79
CA ARG A 110 -25.57 -19.09 15.39
C ARG A 110 -25.08 -19.84 16.62
N ALA A 111 -25.88 -19.80 17.68
CA ALA A 111 -25.66 -20.70 18.81
C ALA A 111 -25.90 -22.16 18.37
N GLY A 112 -24.95 -23.04 18.71
CA GLY A 112 -25.11 -24.49 18.50
C GLY A 112 -26.06 -25.12 19.52
N THR A 113 -26.06 -26.46 19.59
CA THR A 113 -26.95 -27.27 20.49
C THR A 113 -26.46 -27.27 21.95
N GLY A 114 -25.72 -26.27 22.40
CA GLY A 114 -25.10 -26.21 23.73
C GLY A 114 -25.87 -25.42 24.80
N GLY A 115 -27.11 -25.03 24.55
CA GLY A 115 -27.89 -24.25 25.50
C GLY A 115 -27.32 -22.85 25.78
N ASP A 116 -27.40 -22.39 27.05
CA ASP A 116 -27.02 -21.03 27.45
C ASP A 116 -25.52 -20.74 27.20
N GLU A 117 -24.63 -21.73 27.37
CA GLU A 117 -23.19 -21.56 27.12
C GLU A 117 -22.90 -21.30 25.63
N ALA A 118 -23.60 -21.99 24.72
CA ALA A 118 -23.45 -21.77 23.29
C ALA A 118 -23.94 -20.38 22.88
N SER A 119 -25.03 -19.92 23.51
CA SER A 119 -25.53 -18.57 23.28
C SER A 119 -24.57 -17.49 23.78
N LEU A 120 -23.95 -17.67 24.95
CA LEU A 120 -22.93 -16.77 25.47
C LEU A 120 -21.69 -16.72 24.57
N PHE A 121 -21.26 -17.88 24.05
CA PHE A 121 -20.15 -17.95 23.12
C PHE A 121 -20.45 -17.24 21.78
N ALA A 122 -21.66 -17.41 21.26
CA ALA A 122 -22.10 -16.69 20.05
C ALA A 122 -22.06 -15.18 20.26
N LEU A 123 -22.51 -14.70 21.43
CA LEU A 123 -22.44 -13.29 21.79
C LEU A 123 -20.99 -12.79 21.90
N ASP A 124 -20.09 -13.58 22.45
CA ASP A 124 -18.68 -13.22 22.55
C ASP A 124 -18.01 -13.14 21.16
N LEU A 125 -18.36 -14.06 20.25
CA LEU A 125 -17.91 -13.99 18.86
C LEU A 125 -18.44 -12.73 18.16
N PHE A 126 -19.70 -12.39 18.34
CA PHE A 126 -20.28 -11.18 17.80
C PHE A 126 -19.53 -9.93 18.29
N LYS A 127 -19.28 -9.82 19.59
CA LYS A 127 -18.50 -8.71 20.17
C LYS A 127 -17.08 -8.66 19.65
N MET A 128 -16.45 -9.81 19.40
CA MET A 128 -15.11 -9.89 18.82
C MET A 128 -15.09 -9.27 17.42
N TYR A 129 -16.01 -9.66 16.54
CA TYR A 129 -16.11 -9.11 15.19
C TYR A 129 -16.49 -7.63 15.20
N GLN A 130 -17.38 -7.21 16.10
CA GLN A 130 -17.74 -5.81 16.25
C GLN A 130 -16.50 -4.96 16.59
N ARG A 131 -15.69 -5.38 17.57
CA ARG A 131 -14.46 -4.67 17.93
C ARG A 131 -13.45 -4.65 16.80
N PHE A 132 -13.34 -5.75 16.06
CA PHE A 132 -12.45 -5.82 14.89
C PHE A 132 -12.87 -4.83 13.80
N ALA A 133 -14.15 -4.73 13.52
CA ALA A 133 -14.69 -3.77 12.56
C ALA A 133 -14.46 -2.32 13.02
N ASP A 134 -14.70 -2.02 14.31
CA ASP A 134 -14.44 -0.70 14.89
C ASP A 134 -12.96 -0.30 14.74
N GLN A 135 -12.03 -1.22 14.98
CA GLN A 135 -10.60 -0.97 14.82
C GLN A 135 -10.19 -0.68 13.37
N ASN A 136 -10.92 -1.25 12.41
CA ASN A 136 -10.70 -1.04 10.98
C ASN A 136 -11.57 0.07 10.39
N ASN A 137 -12.36 0.79 11.21
CA ASN A 137 -13.32 1.81 10.79
C ASN A 137 -14.37 1.28 9.79
N TRP A 138 -14.75 0.01 9.92
CA TRP A 138 -15.81 -0.61 9.10
C TRP A 138 -17.18 -0.37 9.73
N LYS A 139 -18.15 -0.08 8.87
CA LYS A 139 -19.54 0.07 9.32
C LYS A 139 -20.17 -1.31 9.47
N ILE A 140 -20.84 -1.54 10.62
CA ILE A 140 -21.65 -2.72 10.86
C ILE A 140 -23.13 -2.35 10.81
N ASP A 141 -23.89 -3.11 10.04
CA ASP A 141 -25.34 -3.06 10.03
C ASP A 141 -25.87 -4.43 10.52
N ILE A 142 -26.64 -4.44 11.60
CA ILE A 142 -27.29 -5.65 12.13
C ILE A 142 -28.54 -5.91 11.31
N ILE A 143 -28.61 -7.07 10.66
CA ILE A 143 -29.73 -7.45 9.80
C ILE A 143 -30.81 -8.16 10.61
N GLU A 144 -30.42 -9.07 11.52
CA GLU A 144 -31.30 -9.86 12.35
C GLU A 144 -30.59 -10.21 13.66
N GLU A 145 -31.33 -10.19 14.80
CA GLU A 145 -30.86 -10.55 16.15
C GLU A 145 -31.62 -11.72 16.74
#